data_ef984bfb71c7102b08549664f533a668
#
_entry.id   ef984bfb71c7102b08549664f533a668
#
_cell.length_a   1.000
_cell.length_b   1.000
_cell.length_c   1.000
_cell.angle_alpha   90.00
_cell.angle_beta   90.00
_cell.angle_gamma   90.00
#
_symmetry.space_group_name_H-M   'P 1'
#
loop_
_entity.id
_entity.type
_entity.pdbx_description
1 polymer ?
#
loop_
_entity_poly.entity_id
_entity_poly.type
_entity_poly.pdbx_seq_one_letter_code
_entity_poly.pdbx_strand_id
1 'polypeptide(L)'
;IFDSSYSRGTTSDLILVSVIQGWREAMLTMSPGTIRRVEIPAPLAYKEIGSPPMIPPNATLTYEIELVSVLTPAEAIATATVLAANTIATPVPTPTPEGGYVVSDCDNSDYPETAPQFEDVTEDQYTTESSGIRVFDTKVGDGKNPDQNNRVDVHYTGWLASDGCVFDSSYTRG
;
A
#
# COMPACT_ATOMS: atom_id res chain seq x y z
N ILE A 1 24.06 5.87 12.84
CA ILE A 1 23.81 5.83 11.39
C ILE A 1 22.32 5.70 11.30
N PHE A 2 21.67 6.77 10.85
CA PHE A 2 20.22 6.79 10.71
C PHE A 2 19.85 5.93 9.50
N ASP A 3 18.91 5.03 9.72
CA ASP A 3 18.31 4.20 8.67
C ASP A 3 17.64 5.14 7.66
N SER A 4 18.19 5.19 6.45
CA SER A 4 17.72 6.10 5.40
C SER A 4 16.68 5.39 4.55
N SER A 5 15.52 5.99 4.38
CA SER A 5 14.50 5.52 3.44
C SER A 5 15.00 5.39 1.99
N TYR A 6 16.14 6.04 1.68
CA TYR A 6 16.82 5.95 0.39
C TYR A 6 17.40 4.56 0.05
N SER A 7 17.55 3.68 1.02
CA SER A 7 18.05 2.32 0.79
C SER A 7 16.93 1.31 0.54
N ARG A 8 15.66 1.73 0.57
CA ARG A 8 14.49 0.84 0.53
C ARG A 8 13.63 0.98 -0.73
N GLY A 9 14.18 1.51 -1.82
CA GLY A 9 13.40 1.77 -3.05
C GLY A 9 12.76 3.17 -3.05
N THR A 10 11.96 3.46 -4.07
CA THR A 10 11.30 4.76 -4.23
C THR A 10 9.96 4.78 -3.50
N THR A 11 9.69 5.85 -2.71
CA THR A 11 8.37 6.05 -2.11
C THR A 11 7.29 6.22 -3.18
N SER A 12 6.09 5.80 -2.84
CA SER A 12 4.91 6.06 -3.67
C SER A 12 4.12 7.24 -3.11
N ASP A 13 3.90 8.24 -3.95
CA ASP A 13 3.07 9.41 -3.63
C ASP A 13 1.61 9.10 -3.98
N LEU A 14 0.75 9.08 -2.99
CA LEU A 14 -0.64 8.68 -3.10
C LEU A 14 -1.58 9.76 -2.54
N ILE A 15 -2.75 9.90 -3.17
CA ILE A 15 -3.85 10.72 -2.64
C ILE A 15 -4.84 9.78 -1.96
N LEU A 16 -5.16 10.01 -0.69
CA LEU A 16 -5.97 9.08 0.09
C LEU A 16 -7.38 8.85 -0.43
N VAL A 17 -7.97 9.82 -1.14
CA VAL A 17 -9.28 9.61 -1.78
C VAL A 17 -9.24 8.67 -2.98
N SER A 18 -8.05 8.40 -3.55
CA SER A 18 -7.87 7.57 -4.75
C SER A 18 -7.49 6.13 -4.46
N VAL A 19 -7.17 5.79 -3.21
CA VAL A 19 -6.84 4.43 -2.81
C VAL A 19 -8.08 3.62 -2.42
N ILE A 20 -7.95 2.29 -2.37
CA ILE A 20 -9.04 1.40 -1.90
C ILE A 20 -9.47 1.77 -0.48
N GLN A 21 -10.73 1.48 -0.16
CA GLN A 21 -11.33 1.93 1.10
C GLN A 21 -10.56 1.44 2.33
N GLY A 22 -10.12 0.18 2.34
CA GLY A 22 -9.37 -0.38 3.47
C GLY A 22 -8.04 0.34 3.71
N TRP A 23 -7.32 0.74 2.65
CA TRP A 23 -6.11 1.55 2.75
C TRP A 23 -6.38 2.91 3.39
N ARG A 24 -7.40 3.60 2.86
CA ARG A 24 -7.77 4.91 3.39
C ARG A 24 -8.10 4.86 4.87
N GLU A 25 -8.89 3.89 5.30
CA GLU A 25 -9.26 3.72 6.71
C GLU A 25 -8.03 3.45 7.58
N ALA A 26 -7.15 2.55 7.14
CA ALA A 26 -5.93 2.24 7.86
C ALA A 26 -5.03 3.47 8.02
N MET A 27 -4.87 4.27 6.96
CA MET A 27 -3.93 5.41 6.97
C MET A 27 -4.44 6.62 7.75
N LEU A 28 -5.74 6.83 7.86
CA LEU A 28 -6.32 7.93 8.65
C LEU A 28 -5.96 7.86 10.15
N THR A 29 -5.56 6.70 10.63
CA THR A 29 -5.14 6.47 12.02
C THR A 29 -3.62 6.29 12.19
N MET A 30 -2.84 6.46 11.11
CA MET A 30 -1.37 6.37 11.13
C MET A 30 -0.74 7.75 11.27
N SER A 31 0.33 7.84 12.05
CA SER A 31 1.20 9.02 12.08
C SER A 31 2.43 8.79 11.21
N PRO A 32 3.09 9.84 10.67
CA PRO A 32 4.35 9.69 9.97
C PRO A 32 5.38 8.88 10.77
N GLY A 33 6.05 7.95 10.13
CA GLY A 33 6.97 7.00 10.74
C GLY A 33 6.32 5.72 11.28
N THR A 34 4.99 5.59 11.19
CA THR A 34 4.29 4.35 11.54
C THR A 34 4.53 3.30 10.45
N ILE A 35 4.80 2.08 10.88
CA ILE A 35 4.80 0.88 10.03
C ILE A 35 3.64 0.02 10.49
N ARG A 36 2.68 -0.18 9.62
CA ARG A 36 1.43 -0.91 9.87
C ARG A 36 1.27 -2.06 8.90
N ARG A 37 0.99 -3.21 9.45
CA ARG A 37 0.45 -4.33 8.69
C ARG A 37 -1.07 -4.25 8.73
N VAL A 38 -1.71 -4.35 7.59
CA VAL A 38 -3.17 -4.29 7.47
C VAL A 38 -3.67 -5.44 6.61
N GLU A 39 -4.69 -6.14 7.09
CA GLU A 39 -5.45 -7.12 6.34
C GLU A 39 -6.78 -6.51 5.93
N ILE A 40 -7.03 -6.50 4.63
CA ILE A 40 -8.18 -5.84 4.01
C ILE A 40 -9.05 -6.89 3.35
N PRO A 41 -10.26 -7.15 3.86
CA PRO A 41 -11.18 -8.08 3.25
C PRO A 41 -11.68 -7.54 1.89
N ALA A 42 -12.04 -8.45 1.00
CA ALA A 42 -12.43 -8.13 -0.37
C ALA A 42 -13.45 -6.99 -0.51
N PRO A 43 -14.50 -6.83 0.32
CA PRO A 43 -15.47 -5.74 0.21
C PRO A 43 -14.86 -4.34 0.34
N LEU A 44 -13.73 -4.20 1.02
CA LEU A 44 -13.00 -2.95 1.24
C LEU A 44 -11.78 -2.81 0.31
N ALA A 45 -11.55 -3.82 -0.54
CA ALA A 45 -10.50 -3.88 -1.56
C ALA A 45 -11.13 -3.91 -2.98
N TYR A 46 -10.87 -4.98 -3.74
CA TYR A 46 -11.32 -5.10 -5.14
C TYR A 46 -12.60 -5.93 -5.31
N LYS A 47 -13.25 -6.31 -4.21
CA LYS A 47 -14.57 -6.98 -4.19
C LYS A 47 -14.59 -8.29 -5.00
N GLU A 48 -15.75 -8.60 -5.56
CA GLU A 48 -15.99 -9.77 -6.41
C GLU A 48 -15.37 -9.68 -7.81
N ILE A 49 -14.85 -8.53 -8.19
CA ILE A 49 -14.24 -8.31 -9.51
C ILE A 49 -12.75 -8.65 -9.46
N GLY A 50 -12.07 -8.36 -8.35
CA GLY A 50 -10.62 -8.45 -8.25
C GLY A 50 -9.91 -7.36 -9.08
N SER A 51 -8.63 -7.56 -9.35
CA SER A 51 -7.81 -6.73 -10.24
C SER A 51 -6.89 -7.65 -11.06
N PRO A 52 -7.38 -8.12 -12.23
CA PRO A 52 -6.59 -9.01 -13.07
C PRO A 52 -5.30 -8.35 -13.56
N PRO A 53 -4.22 -9.12 -13.82
CA PRO A 53 -4.14 -10.58 -13.64
C PRO A 53 -3.78 -11.04 -12.22
N MET A 54 -3.35 -10.13 -11.35
CA MET A 54 -2.67 -10.44 -10.08
C MET A 54 -3.62 -10.68 -8.91
N ILE A 55 -4.76 -9.99 -8.85
CA ILE A 55 -5.67 -10.06 -7.70
C ILE A 55 -6.97 -10.76 -8.11
N PRO A 56 -7.21 -11.99 -7.63
CA PRO A 56 -8.43 -12.74 -7.96
C PRO A 56 -9.69 -12.12 -7.31
N PRO A 57 -10.88 -12.50 -7.78
CA PRO A 57 -12.14 -12.14 -7.15
C PRO A 57 -12.21 -12.56 -5.69
N ASN A 58 -12.79 -11.70 -4.86
CA ASN A 58 -12.97 -11.96 -3.43
C ASN A 58 -11.67 -12.18 -2.64
N ALA A 59 -10.53 -11.72 -3.16
CA ALA A 59 -9.26 -11.84 -2.47
C ALA A 59 -9.21 -10.91 -1.24
N THR A 60 -8.77 -11.46 -0.12
CA THR A 60 -8.29 -10.70 1.03
C THR A 60 -6.84 -10.32 0.78
N LEU A 61 -6.52 -9.07 1.03
CA LEU A 61 -5.18 -8.52 0.79
C LEU A 61 -4.49 -8.19 2.11
N THR A 62 -3.23 -8.53 2.20
CA THR A 62 -2.36 -8.10 3.30
C THR A 62 -1.39 -7.07 2.76
N TYR A 63 -1.21 -5.97 3.49
CA TYR A 63 -0.20 -4.97 3.19
C TYR A 63 0.66 -4.69 4.41
N GLU A 64 1.93 -4.39 4.17
CA GLU A 64 2.73 -3.63 5.11
C GLU A 64 2.95 -2.25 4.52
N ILE A 65 2.64 -1.22 5.30
CA ILE A 65 2.67 0.18 4.87
C ILE A 65 3.51 0.97 5.88
N GLU A 66 4.57 1.61 5.41
CA GLU A 66 5.31 2.63 6.15
C GLU A 66 4.84 4.01 5.67
N LEU A 67 4.22 4.78 6.55
CA LEU A 67 3.86 6.16 6.27
C LEU A 67 5.08 7.06 6.49
N VAL A 68 5.71 7.49 5.40
CA VAL A 68 6.93 8.29 5.45
C VAL A 68 6.62 9.76 5.73
N SER A 69 5.70 10.34 4.97
CA SER A 69 5.31 11.75 5.15
C SER A 69 3.86 12.00 4.77
N VAL A 70 3.33 13.10 5.32
CA VAL A 70 1.99 13.62 5.00
C VAL A 70 2.16 15.00 4.39
N LEU A 71 1.75 15.16 3.15
CA LEU A 71 1.82 16.42 2.42
C LEU A 71 0.48 17.15 2.50
N THR A 72 0.51 18.39 2.97
CA THR A 72 -0.67 19.25 2.88
C THR A 72 -0.92 19.66 1.43
N PRO A 73 -2.15 20.05 1.06
CA PRO A 73 -2.45 20.52 -0.30
C PRO A 73 -1.53 21.66 -0.76
N ALA A 74 -1.08 22.50 0.16
CA ALA A 74 -0.15 23.60 -0.15
C ALA A 74 1.27 23.10 -0.47
N GLU A 75 1.76 22.11 0.27
CA GLU A 75 3.07 21.49 0.04
C GLU A 75 3.07 20.63 -1.23
N ALA A 76 1.97 19.94 -1.50
CA ALA A 76 1.78 19.17 -2.74
C ALA A 76 1.87 20.06 -4.00
N ILE A 77 1.35 21.29 -3.96
CA ILE A 77 1.46 22.25 -5.06
C ILE A 77 2.91 22.72 -5.25
N ALA A 78 3.63 22.96 -4.16
CA ALA A 78 5.04 23.37 -4.23
C ALA A 78 5.94 22.27 -4.83
N THR A 79 5.71 21.02 -4.49
CA THR A 79 6.45 19.87 -5.03
C THR A 79 6.10 19.61 -6.51
N ALA A 80 4.83 19.77 -6.89
CA ALA A 80 4.38 19.61 -8.27
C ALA A 80 5.01 20.63 -9.22
N THR A 81 5.33 21.84 -8.75
CA THR A 81 5.95 22.89 -9.55
C THR A 81 7.40 22.55 -9.94
N VAL A 82 8.08 21.75 -9.14
CA VAL A 82 9.46 21.30 -9.41
C VAL A 82 9.50 20.06 -10.32
N LEU A 83 8.48 19.19 -10.25
CA LEU A 83 8.40 17.93 -10.99
C LEU A 83 7.68 18.07 -12.36
N ALA A 84 6.92 19.15 -12.59
CA ALA A 84 6.14 19.37 -13.82
C ALA A 84 7.01 19.60 -15.07
N ALA A 85 8.34 19.56 -14.97
CA ALA A 85 9.23 19.71 -16.12
C ALA A 85 9.50 18.39 -16.88
N ASN A 86 9.10 17.21 -16.40
CA ASN A 86 9.52 15.97 -17.06
C ASN A 86 8.67 14.71 -16.88
N THR A 87 7.35 14.77 -16.78
CA THR A 87 6.56 13.53 -16.98
C THR A 87 5.16 13.81 -17.49
N ILE A 88 4.90 13.34 -18.70
CA ILE A 88 3.56 13.11 -19.24
C ILE A 88 2.96 11.97 -18.42
N ALA A 89 1.92 12.25 -17.65
CA ALA A 89 1.16 11.22 -16.95
C ALA A 89 0.53 10.29 -18.00
N THR A 90 1.02 9.08 -18.09
CA THR A 90 0.29 8.01 -18.78
C THR A 90 -0.97 7.69 -17.97
N PRO A 91 -2.17 7.69 -18.58
CA PRO A 91 -3.37 7.29 -17.87
C PRO A 91 -3.24 5.83 -17.43
N VAL A 92 -3.56 5.57 -16.17
CA VAL A 92 -3.71 4.20 -15.65
C VAL A 92 -4.75 3.51 -16.55
N PRO A 93 -4.41 2.39 -17.21
CA PRO A 93 -5.37 1.68 -18.04
C PRO A 93 -6.51 1.16 -17.18
N THR A 94 -7.73 1.53 -17.53
CA THR A 94 -8.94 0.90 -16.99
C THR A 94 -8.90 -0.56 -17.40
N PRO A 95 -8.94 -1.53 -16.48
CA PRO A 95 -8.89 -2.94 -16.85
C PRO A 95 -10.15 -3.32 -17.62
N THR A 96 -9.97 -3.73 -18.86
CA THR A 96 -11.01 -4.40 -19.65
C THR A 96 -11.15 -5.84 -19.11
N PRO A 97 -12.34 -6.34 -18.79
CA PRO A 97 -12.52 -7.66 -18.22
C PRO A 97 -12.52 -8.76 -19.30
N GLU A 98 -11.38 -9.01 -19.92
CA GLU A 98 -11.17 -10.18 -20.78
C GLU A 98 -9.75 -10.74 -20.53
N GLY A 99 -9.64 -11.56 -19.51
CA GLY A 99 -8.43 -12.31 -19.23
C GLY A 99 -8.67 -13.16 -17.99
N GLY A 100 -8.68 -14.48 -18.15
CA GLY A 100 -8.76 -15.38 -17.01
C GLY A 100 -7.65 -15.08 -16.03
N TYR A 101 -7.96 -15.18 -14.73
CA TYR A 101 -6.95 -15.06 -13.68
C TYR A 101 -5.89 -16.12 -13.91
N VAL A 102 -4.69 -15.69 -14.20
CA VAL A 102 -3.54 -16.59 -14.18
C VAL A 102 -3.13 -16.68 -12.72
N VAL A 103 -3.60 -17.72 -12.04
CA VAL A 103 -2.97 -18.16 -10.79
C VAL A 103 -1.63 -18.75 -11.24
N SER A 104 -0.69 -17.87 -11.59
CA SER A 104 0.67 -18.28 -11.87
C SER A 104 1.31 -18.66 -10.55
N ASP A 105 2.15 -19.66 -10.58
CA ASP A 105 3.02 -20.02 -9.46
C ASP A 105 3.59 -18.74 -8.86
N CYS A 106 3.37 -18.56 -7.57
CA CYS A 106 3.82 -17.39 -6.83
C CYS A 106 5.35 -17.34 -6.90
N ASP A 107 5.88 -16.46 -7.71
CA ASP A 107 7.31 -16.28 -7.84
C ASP A 107 7.72 -14.92 -7.25
N ASN A 108 8.15 -14.95 -5.99
CA ASN A 108 8.68 -13.79 -5.30
C ASN A 108 10.20 -13.65 -5.50
N SER A 109 10.80 -14.35 -6.49
CA SER A 109 12.26 -14.39 -6.68
C SER A 109 12.89 -13.02 -6.94
N ASP A 110 12.16 -12.11 -7.56
CA ASP A 110 12.61 -10.74 -7.83
C ASP A 110 12.32 -9.78 -6.67
N TYR A 111 11.69 -10.27 -5.58
CA TYR A 111 11.37 -9.45 -4.43
C TYR A 111 12.58 -9.34 -3.50
N PRO A 112 13.04 -8.11 -3.16
CA PRO A 112 14.27 -7.93 -2.39
C PRO A 112 14.17 -8.53 -0.97
N GLU A 113 15.19 -9.28 -0.55
CA GLU A 113 15.28 -9.80 0.83
C GLU A 113 15.30 -8.69 1.90
N THR A 114 15.71 -7.47 1.51
CA THR A 114 15.74 -6.29 2.39
C THR A 114 14.39 -5.60 2.55
N ALA A 115 13.42 -5.97 1.71
CA ALA A 115 12.05 -5.48 1.81
C ALA A 115 11.26 -6.28 2.85
N PRO A 116 10.10 -5.76 3.33
CA PRO A 116 9.25 -6.47 4.28
C PRO A 116 8.86 -7.86 3.77
N GLN A 117 9.01 -8.89 4.58
CA GLN A 117 8.64 -10.25 4.21
C GLN A 117 7.23 -10.58 4.70
N PHE A 118 6.54 -11.50 3.98
CA PHE A 118 5.27 -12.03 4.43
C PHE A 118 5.53 -12.95 5.63
N GLU A 119 5.31 -12.43 6.82
CA GLU A 119 5.43 -13.19 8.08
C GLU A 119 4.04 -13.52 8.59
N ASP A 120 3.90 -14.69 9.16
CA ASP A 120 2.68 -15.09 9.85
C ASP A 120 2.53 -14.26 11.14
N VAL A 121 1.74 -13.20 11.06
CA VAL A 121 1.28 -12.47 12.22
C VAL A 121 0.11 -13.23 12.80
N THR A 122 0.20 -13.60 14.06
CA THR A 122 -0.86 -14.39 14.71
C THR A 122 -2.14 -13.58 14.88
N GLU A 123 -3.28 -14.26 14.85
CA GLU A 123 -4.62 -13.66 14.92
C GLU A 123 -4.81 -12.71 16.12
N ASP A 124 -4.18 -13.02 17.24
CA ASP A 124 -4.25 -12.27 18.49
C ASP A 124 -3.45 -10.94 18.47
N GLN A 125 -2.58 -10.76 17.49
CA GLN A 125 -1.81 -9.52 17.33
C GLN A 125 -2.59 -8.43 16.60
N TYR A 126 -3.57 -8.82 15.78
CA TYR A 126 -4.39 -7.87 15.06
C TYR A 126 -5.50 -7.25 15.91
N THR A 127 -5.70 -5.96 15.74
CA THR A 127 -6.91 -5.27 16.19
C THR A 127 -7.88 -5.18 15.02
N THR A 128 -9.12 -5.64 15.23
CA THR A 128 -10.17 -5.55 14.21
C THR A 128 -10.92 -4.23 14.36
N GLU A 129 -10.92 -3.42 13.32
CA GLU A 129 -11.68 -2.18 13.26
C GLU A 129 -13.16 -2.45 12.93
N SER A 130 -14.01 -1.47 13.19
CA SER A 130 -15.46 -1.59 12.98
C SER A 130 -15.85 -1.84 11.51
N SER A 131 -15.01 -1.46 10.56
CA SER A 131 -15.18 -1.72 9.13
C SER A 131 -14.85 -3.15 8.71
N GLY A 132 -14.15 -3.90 9.57
CA GLY A 132 -13.69 -5.26 9.30
C GLY A 132 -12.24 -5.34 8.82
N ILE A 133 -11.52 -4.23 8.66
CA ILE A 133 -10.08 -4.29 8.47
C ILE A 133 -9.41 -4.73 9.77
N ARG A 134 -8.28 -5.42 9.62
CA ARG A 134 -7.47 -5.86 10.75
C ARG A 134 -6.11 -5.16 10.66
N VAL A 135 -5.68 -4.55 11.75
CA VAL A 135 -4.45 -3.74 11.79
C VAL A 135 -3.51 -4.20 12.89
N PHE A 136 -2.22 -4.12 12.61
CA PHE A 136 -1.15 -4.37 13.56
C PHE A 136 0.00 -3.40 13.30
N ASP A 137 0.32 -2.58 14.30
CA ASP A 137 1.42 -1.62 14.20
C ASP A 137 2.72 -2.26 14.70
N THR A 138 3.66 -2.50 13.79
CA THR A 138 5.01 -2.97 14.15
C THR A 138 5.86 -1.83 14.69
N LYS A 139 5.54 -0.60 14.27
CA LYS A 139 6.16 0.63 14.75
C LYS A 139 5.12 1.73 14.76
N VAL A 140 5.06 2.49 15.83
CA VAL A 140 4.20 3.69 15.93
C VAL A 140 5.06 4.92 15.70
N GLY A 141 4.66 5.74 14.74
CA GLY A 141 5.27 7.03 14.45
C GLY A 141 4.72 8.14 15.34
N ASP A 142 5.12 9.35 15.04
CA ASP A 142 4.69 10.55 15.73
C ASP A 142 4.22 11.62 14.71
N GLY A 143 3.52 12.64 15.20
CA GLY A 143 3.02 13.71 14.37
C GLY A 143 1.53 13.60 14.10
N LYS A 144 1.07 14.43 13.16
CA LYS A 144 -0.35 14.52 12.83
C LYS A 144 -0.75 13.47 11.79
N ASN A 145 -1.80 12.75 12.08
CA ASN A 145 -2.39 11.82 11.12
C ASN A 145 -2.90 12.55 9.87
N PRO A 146 -2.85 11.92 8.71
CA PRO A 146 -3.42 12.49 7.49
C PRO A 146 -4.95 12.58 7.59
N ASP A 147 -5.52 13.49 6.82
CA ASP A 147 -6.93 13.46 6.49
C ASP A 147 -7.15 12.94 5.05
N GLN A 148 -8.39 12.67 4.68
CA GLN A 148 -8.71 12.02 3.41
C GLN A 148 -8.27 12.79 2.15
N ASN A 149 -7.99 14.10 2.26
CA ASN A 149 -7.57 14.94 1.13
C ASN A 149 -6.05 15.13 1.07
N ASN A 150 -5.32 14.57 2.03
CA ASN A 150 -3.87 14.69 2.01
C ASN A 150 -3.26 13.75 0.96
N ARG A 151 -2.11 14.19 0.45
CA ARG A 151 -1.16 13.31 -0.22
C ARG A 151 -0.24 12.72 0.82
N VAL A 152 0.21 11.53 0.59
CA VAL A 152 1.09 10.79 1.49
C VAL A 152 2.20 10.13 0.69
N ASP A 153 3.40 10.14 1.24
CA ASP A 153 4.50 9.31 0.75
C ASP A 153 4.58 8.05 1.59
N VAL A 154 4.57 6.91 0.92
CA VAL A 154 4.59 5.62 1.58
C VAL A 154 5.61 4.68 0.96
N HIS A 155 6.18 3.80 1.78
CA HIS A 155 6.68 2.51 1.33
C HIS A 155 5.62 1.46 1.61
N TYR A 156 5.46 0.51 0.70
CA TYR A 156 4.50 -0.57 0.92
C TYR A 156 4.87 -1.83 0.16
N THR A 157 4.36 -2.94 0.64
CA THR A 157 4.25 -4.19 -0.07
C THR A 157 2.86 -4.77 0.13
N GLY A 158 2.29 -5.31 -0.92
CA GLY A 158 1.00 -5.98 -0.92
C GLY A 158 1.13 -7.44 -1.29
N TRP A 159 0.52 -8.31 -0.48
CA TRP A 159 0.45 -9.76 -0.68
C TRP A 159 -1.01 -10.21 -0.78
N LEU A 160 -1.22 -11.28 -1.51
CA LEU A 160 -2.44 -12.06 -1.38
C LEU A 160 -2.40 -12.78 -0.02
N ALA A 161 -3.44 -12.63 0.80
CA ALA A 161 -3.49 -13.27 2.11
C ALA A 161 -3.57 -14.82 2.03
N SER A 162 -3.96 -15.36 0.86
CA SER A 162 -4.12 -16.80 0.62
C SER A 162 -2.81 -17.58 0.54
N ASP A 163 -1.75 -16.94 0.02
CA ASP A 163 -0.51 -17.65 -0.36
C ASP A 163 0.77 -16.81 -0.17
N GLY A 164 0.64 -15.54 0.26
CA GLY A 164 1.77 -14.64 0.45
C GLY A 164 2.42 -14.15 -0.85
N CYS A 165 1.73 -14.29 -1.99
CA CYS A 165 2.20 -13.76 -3.25
C CYS A 165 2.27 -12.24 -3.25
N VAL A 166 3.43 -11.68 -3.54
CA VAL A 166 3.60 -10.24 -3.76
C VAL A 166 2.93 -9.85 -5.08
N PHE A 167 1.97 -8.96 -5.03
CA PHE A 167 1.32 -8.46 -6.24
C PHE A 167 1.70 -7.01 -6.56
N ASP A 168 2.18 -6.25 -5.58
CA ASP A 168 2.66 -4.88 -5.77
C ASP A 168 3.59 -4.47 -4.62
N SER A 169 4.66 -3.71 -4.94
CA SER A 169 5.59 -3.22 -3.94
C SER A 169 6.32 -1.97 -4.42
N SER A 170 6.50 -1.00 -3.52
CA SER A 170 7.36 0.16 -3.77
C SER A 170 8.84 -0.20 -3.80
N TYR A 171 9.23 -1.33 -3.23
CA TYR A 171 10.63 -1.80 -3.17
C TYR A 171 11.12 -2.43 -4.47
N THR A 172 10.20 -2.83 -5.35
CA THR A 172 10.53 -3.36 -6.69
C THR A 172 10.58 -2.27 -7.76
N ARG A 173 10.22 -1.03 -7.40
CA ARG A 173 10.26 0.13 -8.28
C ARG A 173 11.55 0.92 -8.00
N GLY A 174 12.63 0.52 -8.62
CA GLY A 174 13.94 1.18 -8.54
C GLY A 174 14.18 2.18 -9.67
#